data_d7c1d70fff6b5e80644bbc9937fc9a5b
#
_entry.id   d7c1d70fff6b5e80644bbc9937fc9a5b
#
_cell.length_a   1.000
_cell.length_b   1.000
_cell.length_c   1.000
_cell.angle_alpha   90.00
_cell.angle_beta   90.00
_cell.angle_gamma   90.00
#
_symmetry.space_group_name_H-M   'P 1'
#
loop_
_entity.id
_entity.type
_entity.pdbx_description
1 polymer ?
#
loop_
_entity_poly.entity_id
_entity_poly.type
_entity_poly.pdbx_seq_one_letter_code
_entity_poly.pdbx_strand_id
1 'polypeptide(L)'
;MLDQLICKLSANIFDVLQVINNNAKGIAFIIGDNNKFIGVLTDGDIRRVLLEGNDLNTPIKGIVNKQCTVANDGESFHEMLAKTNEKVNILPIVDVNNILVDFFQYQNNVYVPVASPNLRGNEFKYLVDAFLSTWISSSGKYIGQFEEKFSSYCECQHGVAVSNGTVAIHLALITLGIGTGDEVIIPDLTFAATINAVLHAGATPVIVDVDLDSWCIDPLEIEKAISPKTKAIIPVHLYGQSCDMESIMKIASKNKLFVIEDCAEAHGAEY
;
A
#
# COMPACT_ATOMS: atom_id res chain seq x y z
N MET A 1 -11.41 -16.10 14.21
CA MET A 1 -11.20 -16.36 12.75
C MET A 1 -11.19 -17.85 12.44
N LEU A 2 -10.41 -18.67 13.15
CA LEU A 2 -10.38 -20.14 12.96
C LEU A 2 -11.77 -20.78 13.17
N ASP A 3 -12.47 -20.40 14.23
CA ASP A 3 -13.82 -20.96 14.57
C ASP A 3 -14.85 -20.83 13.43
N GLN A 4 -14.68 -19.84 12.56
CA GLN A 4 -15.56 -19.64 11.40
C GLN A 4 -15.32 -20.62 10.24
N LEU A 5 -14.21 -21.37 10.30
CA LEU A 5 -13.83 -22.37 9.30
C LEU A 5 -14.16 -23.80 9.76
N ILE A 6 -14.53 -23.99 11.01
CA ILE A 6 -14.67 -25.32 11.63
C ILE A 6 -16.08 -25.87 11.45
N CYS A 7 -16.15 -27.14 11.06
CA CYS A 7 -17.38 -27.94 11.07
C CYS A 7 -17.10 -29.31 11.69
N LYS A 8 -18.09 -29.88 12.39
CA LYS A 8 -17.96 -31.20 13.03
C LYS A 8 -18.23 -32.35 12.02
N LEU A 9 -17.54 -33.47 12.20
CA LEU A 9 -17.71 -34.65 11.35
C LEU A 9 -19.16 -35.22 11.39
N SER A 10 -19.94 -34.93 12.43
CA SER A 10 -21.33 -35.32 12.56
C SER A 10 -22.33 -34.46 11.76
N ALA A 11 -21.85 -33.41 11.10
CA ALA A 11 -22.64 -32.47 10.32
C ALA A 11 -23.11 -33.08 8.98
N ASN A 12 -24.01 -32.38 8.30
CA ASN A 12 -24.47 -32.67 6.95
C ASN A 12 -23.96 -31.62 5.95
N ILE A 13 -24.27 -31.78 4.67
CA ILE A 13 -23.87 -30.87 3.60
C ILE A 13 -24.37 -29.45 3.85
N PHE A 14 -25.59 -29.28 4.34
CA PHE A 14 -26.16 -27.96 4.61
C PHE A 14 -25.36 -27.19 5.66
N ASP A 15 -24.95 -27.86 6.75
CA ASP A 15 -24.15 -27.24 7.81
C ASP A 15 -22.79 -26.77 7.28
N VAL A 16 -22.13 -27.57 6.44
CA VAL A 16 -20.84 -27.20 5.82
C VAL A 16 -21.01 -26.02 4.87
N LEU A 17 -22.08 -26.00 4.05
CA LEU A 17 -22.36 -24.87 3.19
C LEU A 17 -22.59 -23.57 3.97
N GLN A 18 -23.24 -23.64 5.12
CA GLN A 18 -23.37 -22.47 6.01
C GLN A 18 -22.01 -21.96 6.49
N VAL A 19 -21.12 -22.87 6.92
CA VAL A 19 -19.74 -22.51 7.32
C VAL A 19 -18.99 -21.86 6.17
N ILE A 20 -19.02 -22.45 4.97
CA ILE A 20 -18.34 -21.93 3.78
C ILE A 20 -18.90 -20.57 3.36
N ASN A 21 -20.20 -20.39 3.38
CA ASN A 21 -20.85 -19.12 3.05
C ASN A 21 -20.49 -18.01 4.03
N ASN A 22 -20.48 -18.33 5.33
CA ASN A 22 -20.22 -17.35 6.38
C ASN A 22 -18.74 -16.89 6.41
N ASN A 23 -17.79 -17.79 6.08
CA ASN A 23 -16.37 -17.46 6.08
C ASN A 23 -15.87 -16.85 4.76
N ALA A 24 -16.63 -16.97 3.68
CA ALA A 24 -16.30 -16.48 2.33
C ALA A 24 -14.93 -16.94 1.79
N LYS A 25 -14.41 -18.09 2.29
CA LYS A 25 -13.09 -18.62 1.89
C LYS A 25 -13.21 -19.90 1.03
N GLY A 26 -14.43 -20.39 0.83
CA GLY A 26 -14.69 -21.56 -0.03
C GLY A 26 -14.28 -22.90 0.57
N ILE A 27 -13.95 -22.99 1.86
CA ILE A 27 -13.45 -24.19 2.53
C ILE A 27 -14.00 -24.31 3.95
N ALA A 28 -14.19 -25.54 4.42
CA ALA A 28 -14.45 -25.86 5.82
C ALA A 28 -13.45 -26.92 6.32
N PHE A 29 -12.95 -26.74 7.53
CA PHE A 29 -12.10 -27.69 8.25
C PHE A 29 -12.97 -28.63 9.06
N ILE A 30 -12.84 -29.90 8.84
CA ILE A 30 -13.66 -30.92 9.50
C ILE A 30 -12.88 -31.47 10.69
N ILE A 31 -13.50 -31.35 11.87
CA ILE A 31 -12.95 -31.90 13.11
C ILE A 31 -13.85 -33.01 13.67
N GLY A 32 -13.19 -33.96 14.32
CA GLY A 32 -13.83 -35.01 15.09
C GLY A 32 -13.90 -34.68 16.59
N ASP A 33 -13.98 -35.73 17.39
CA ASP A 33 -13.94 -35.60 18.85
C ASP A 33 -12.62 -35.02 19.31
N ASN A 34 -12.64 -34.26 20.41
CA ASN A 34 -11.49 -33.56 21.00
C ASN A 34 -10.75 -32.65 20.00
N ASN A 35 -11.46 -32.04 19.06
CA ASN A 35 -10.91 -31.12 18.02
C ASN A 35 -9.86 -31.78 17.12
N LYS A 36 -9.82 -33.09 17.02
CA LYS A 36 -8.95 -33.80 16.09
C LYS A 36 -9.27 -33.43 14.66
N PHE A 37 -8.27 -32.99 13.92
CA PHE A 37 -8.42 -32.68 12.49
C PHE A 37 -8.67 -33.95 11.67
N ILE A 38 -9.69 -33.97 10.83
CA ILE A 38 -10.08 -35.12 10.00
C ILE A 38 -9.79 -34.85 8.52
N GLY A 39 -9.97 -33.63 8.07
CA GLY A 39 -9.79 -33.23 6.68
C GLY A 39 -10.52 -31.94 6.33
N VAL A 40 -10.68 -31.68 5.06
CA VAL A 40 -11.35 -30.49 4.53
C VAL A 40 -12.51 -30.84 3.63
N LEU A 41 -13.43 -29.89 3.46
CA LEU A 41 -14.41 -29.86 2.40
C LEU A 41 -14.42 -28.48 1.75
N THR A 42 -14.36 -28.43 0.43
CA THR A 42 -14.45 -27.20 -0.35
C THR A 42 -15.83 -27.08 -1.00
N ASP A 43 -16.18 -25.86 -1.44
CA ASP A 43 -17.39 -25.62 -2.26
C ASP A 43 -17.43 -26.54 -3.49
N GLY A 44 -16.28 -26.78 -4.12
CA GLY A 44 -16.14 -27.69 -5.25
C GLY A 44 -16.41 -29.15 -4.91
N ASP A 45 -16.00 -29.63 -3.72
CA ASP A 45 -16.29 -30.99 -3.26
C ASP A 45 -17.79 -31.18 -3.03
N ILE A 46 -18.42 -30.24 -2.34
CA ILE A 46 -19.85 -30.26 -2.09
C ILE A 46 -20.63 -30.24 -3.40
N ARG A 47 -20.27 -29.39 -4.34
CA ARG A 47 -20.95 -29.31 -5.64
C ARG A 47 -20.88 -30.61 -6.41
N ARG A 48 -19.74 -31.33 -6.40
CA ARG A 48 -19.60 -32.64 -7.03
C ARG A 48 -20.56 -33.68 -6.43
N VAL A 49 -20.59 -33.75 -5.10
CA VAL A 49 -21.44 -34.67 -4.36
C VAL A 49 -22.96 -34.45 -4.64
N LEU A 50 -23.35 -33.17 -4.71
CA LEU A 50 -24.74 -32.82 -5.09
C LEU A 50 -25.07 -33.21 -6.53
N LEU A 51 -24.14 -33.08 -7.47
CA LEU A 51 -24.29 -33.50 -8.86
C LEU A 51 -24.41 -35.03 -9.01
N GLU A 52 -23.87 -35.81 -8.07
CA GLU A 52 -23.98 -37.27 -7.99
C GLU A 52 -25.34 -37.74 -7.43
N GLY A 53 -26.26 -36.81 -7.13
CA GLY A 53 -27.62 -37.11 -6.67
C GLY A 53 -27.81 -37.14 -5.16
N ASN A 54 -26.80 -36.70 -4.39
CA ASN A 54 -26.96 -36.52 -2.95
C ASN A 54 -27.76 -35.24 -2.64
N ASP A 55 -28.28 -35.13 -1.43
CA ASP A 55 -29.02 -33.97 -0.95
C ASP A 55 -28.34 -33.22 0.17
N LEU A 56 -28.92 -32.09 0.60
CA LEU A 56 -28.37 -31.23 1.64
C LEU A 56 -28.30 -31.90 3.02
N ASN A 57 -29.10 -32.97 3.27
CA ASN A 57 -29.09 -33.70 4.54
C ASN A 57 -28.07 -34.83 4.56
N THR A 58 -27.37 -35.07 3.45
CA THR A 58 -26.38 -36.14 3.34
C THR A 58 -25.25 -35.91 4.39
N PRO A 59 -24.96 -36.92 5.24
CA PRO A 59 -23.87 -36.83 6.23
C PRO A 59 -22.52 -36.71 5.56
N ILE A 60 -21.65 -35.78 6.04
CA ILE A 60 -20.36 -35.49 5.43
C ILE A 60 -19.29 -36.54 5.66
N LYS A 61 -19.47 -37.49 6.58
CA LYS A 61 -18.48 -38.49 7.00
C LYS A 61 -17.87 -39.27 5.84
N GLY A 62 -18.65 -39.53 4.78
CA GLY A 62 -18.21 -40.27 3.60
C GLY A 62 -17.51 -39.40 2.52
N ILE A 63 -17.63 -38.08 2.60
CA ILE A 63 -17.20 -37.18 1.53
C ILE A 63 -16.04 -36.28 1.91
N VAL A 64 -15.62 -36.29 3.19
CA VAL A 64 -14.49 -35.49 3.68
C VAL A 64 -13.19 -35.87 2.96
N ASN A 65 -12.51 -34.88 2.40
CA ASN A 65 -11.16 -35.06 1.84
C ASN A 65 -10.15 -35.17 2.98
N LYS A 66 -9.71 -36.39 3.25
CA LYS A 66 -8.70 -36.71 4.29
C LYS A 66 -7.25 -36.63 3.78
N GLN A 67 -7.05 -36.52 2.47
CA GLN A 67 -5.74 -36.42 1.83
C GLN A 67 -5.39 -34.97 1.48
N CYS A 68 -5.86 -34.03 2.27
CA CYS A 68 -5.54 -32.62 2.10
C CYS A 68 -4.12 -32.30 2.62
N THR A 69 -3.52 -31.25 2.06
CA THR A 69 -2.25 -30.73 2.55
C THR A 69 -2.45 -30.03 3.89
N VAL A 70 -1.57 -30.31 4.85
CA VAL A 70 -1.57 -29.69 6.18
C VAL A 70 -0.22 -29.06 6.46
N ALA A 71 -0.20 -28.04 7.30
CA ALA A 71 0.99 -27.50 7.93
C ALA A 71 1.07 -27.98 9.39
N ASN A 72 2.28 -28.12 9.94
CA ASN A 72 2.48 -28.44 11.34
C ASN A 72 2.70 -27.16 12.14
N ASP A 73 2.28 -27.19 13.39
CA ASP A 73 2.56 -26.10 14.34
C ASP A 73 4.08 -25.93 14.49
N GLY A 74 4.57 -24.70 14.36
CA GLY A 74 6.00 -24.38 14.37
C GLY A 74 6.70 -24.38 12.99
N GLU A 75 6.03 -24.74 11.89
CA GLU A 75 6.60 -24.54 10.54
C GLU A 75 6.77 -23.05 10.24
N SER A 76 7.88 -22.70 9.57
CA SER A 76 8.15 -21.34 9.13
C SER A 76 7.19 -20.90 8.01
N PHE A 77 7.03 -19.58 7.86
CA PHE A 77 6.26 -19.02 6.75
C PHE A 77 6.68 -19.59 5.38
N HIS A 78 7.97 -19.78 5.17
CA HIS A 78 8.51 -20.26 3.90
C HIS A 78 8.14 -21.74 3.62
N GLU A 79 8.15 -22.58 4.66
CA GLU A 79 7.74 -23.98 4.56
C GLU A 79 6.23 -24.11 4.28
N MET A 80 5.40 -23.32 4.97
CA MET A 80 3.96 -23.27 4.70
C MET A 80 3.66 -22.75 3.29
N LEU A 81 4.38 -21.71 2.85
CA LEU A 81 4.23 -21.16 1.51
C LEU A 81 4.56 -22.19 0.42
N ALA A 82 5.63 -22.99 0.61
CA ALA A 82 6.02 -24.04 -0.33
C ALA A 82 4.95 -25.14 -0.50
N LYS A 83 4.03 -25.29 0.46
CA LYS A 83 2.90 -26.24 0.41
C LYS A 83 1.67 -25.69 -0.29
N THR A 84 1.64 -24.38 -0.61
CA THR A 84 0.52 -23.73 -1.31
C THR A 84 0.72 -23.71 -2.82
N ASN A 85 -0.37 -23.62 -3.56
CA ASN A 85 -0.41 -23.44 -5.01
C ASN A 85 -1.75 -22.81 -5.41
N GLU A 86 -1.99 -22.62 -6.73
CA GLU A 86 -3.24 -22.02 -7.24
C GLU A 86 -4.53 -22.72 -6.78
N LYS A 87 -4.45 -24.03 -6.43
CA LYS A 87 -5.60 -24.81 -5.98
C LYS A 87 -5.69 -24.96 -4.46
N VAL A 88 -4.56 -24.86 -3.78
CA VAL A 88 -4.43 -25.02 -2.32
C VAL A 88 -3.84 -23.73 -1.76
N ASN A 89 -4.70 -22.78 -1.44
CA ASN A 89 -4.33 -21.47 -0.91
C ASN A 89 -4.63 -21.30 0.59
N ILE A 90 -5.26 -22.30 1.21
CA ILE A 90 -5.53 -22.34 2.65
C ILE A 90 -5.09 -23.69 3.18
N LEU A 91 -4.24 -23.68 4.20
CA LEU A 91 -3.73 -24.87 4.87
C LEU A 91 -4.19 -24.89 6.33
N PRO A 92 -4.81 -25.97 6.81
CA PRO A 92 -5.00 -26.17 8.24
C PRO A 92 -3.63 -26.39 8.91
N ILE A 93 -3.44 -25.80 10.10
CA ILE A 93 -2.25 -26.01 10.94
C ILE A 93 -2.65 -26.94 12.08
N VAL A 94 -1.90 -28.03 12.23
CA VAL A 94 -2.16 -29.04 13.26
C VAL A 94 -0.95 -29.20 14.18
N ASP A 95 -1.23 -29.52 15.47
CA ASP A 95 -0.20 -29.85 16.42
C ASP A 95 0.29 -31.31 16.29
N VAL A 96 1.24 -31.72 17.14
CA VAL A 96 1.81 -33.08 17.18
C VAL A 96 0.78 -34.18 17.49
N ASN A 97 -0.38 -33.81 18.03
CA ASN A 97 -1.49 -34.72 18.35
C ASN A 97 -2.58 -34.71 17.27
N ASN A 98 -2.32 -34.02 16.14
CA ASN A 98 -3.26 -33.79 15.05
C ASN A 98 -4.51 -33.00 15.48
N ILE A 99 -4.34 -32.07 16.42
CA ILE A 99 -5.39 -31.12 16.81
C ILE A 99 -5.25 -29.88 15.94
N LEU A 100 -6.35 -29.40 15.39
CA LEU A 100 -6.38 -28.16 14.61
C LEU A 100 -6.14 -26.97 15.53
N VAL A 101 -5.04 -26.24 15.33
CA VAL A 101 -4.62 -25.10 16.18
C VAL A 101 -4.77 -23.75 15.49
N ASP A 102 -4.54 -23.69 14.16
CA ASP A 102 -4.68 -22.47 13.35
C ASP A 102 -4.81 -22.80 11.87
N PHE A 103 -4.71 -21.81 11.02
CA PHE A 103 -4.63 -21.98 9.57
C PHE A 103 -3.67 -20.97 8.94
N PHE A 104 -3.02 -21.38 7.88
CA PHE A 104 -2.26 -20.50 6.98
C PHE A 104 -3.07 -20.22 5.74
N GLN A 105 -3.19 -18.95 5.35
CA GLN A 105 -3.82 -18.56 4.09
C GLN A 105 -2.81 -17.82 3.23
N TYR A 106 -2.48 -18.40 2.07
CA TYR A 106 -1.75 -17.71 1.02
C TYR A 106 -2.73 -16.94 0.13
N GLN A 107 -2.58 -15.64 0.12
CA GLN A 107 -3.24 -14.80 -0.87
C GLN A 107 -2.20 -14.42 -1.91
N ASN A 108 -2.43 -14.82 -3.17
CA ASN A 108 -1.52 -14.55 -4.30
C ASN A 108 -1.28 -13.06 -4.54
N ASN A 109 -2.04 -12.20 -3.88
CA ASN A 109 -1.88 -10.77 -3.86
C ASN A 109 -2.01 -10.29 -2.41
N VAL A 110 -0.94 -10.43 -1.62
CA VAL A 110 -0.77 -9.52 -0.49
C VAL A 110 -0.40 -8.17 -1.12
N TYR A 111 -1.41 -7.47 -1.63
CA TYR A 111 -1.25 -6.07 -1.98
C TYR A 111 -1.12 -5.33 -0.64
N VAL A 112 0.12 -5.05 -0.26
CA VAL A 112 0.41 -4.10 0.80
C VAL A 112 0.56 -2.76 0.11
N PRO A 113 -0.45 -1.88 0.16
CA PRO A 113 -0.31 -0.56 -0.44
C PRO A 113 0.76 0.22 0.32
N VAL A 114 1.58 0.97 -0.39
CA VAL A 114 2.54 1.90 0.21
C VAL A 114 1.80 2.91 1.09
N ALA A 115 0.65 3.37 0.63
CA ALA A 115 -0.27 4.20 1.40
C ALA A 115 -1.72 3.85 1.04
N SER A 116 -2.63 4.01 2.00
CA SER A 116 -4.07 3.87 1.79
C SER A 116 -4.77 5.14 2.30
N PRO A 117 -5.58 5.83 1.48
CA PRO A 117 -6.30 7.02 1.92
C PRO A 117 -7.22 6.71 3.11
N ASN A 118 -7.20 7.59 4.11
CA ASN A 118 -8.10 7.52 5.26
C ASN A 118 -9.15 8.63 5.16
N LEU A 119 -10.35 8.28 4.69
CA LEU A 119 -11.47 9.20 4.50
C LEU A 119 -12.48 9.13 5.66
N ARG A 120 -12.00 9.25 6.90
CA ARG A 120 -12.83 9.17 8.12
C ARG A 120 -13.12 10.52 8.77
N GLY A 121 -12.65 11.61 8.18
CA GLY A 121 -12.81 12.97 8.68
C GLY A 121 -14.04 13.68 8.07
N ASN A 122 -13.84 14.92 7.71
CA ASN A 122 -14.89 15.80 7.14
C ASN A 122 -14.91 15.81 5.60
N GLU A 123 -14.15 14.95 4.93
CA GLU A 123 -13.96 14.95 3.47
C GLU A 123 -15.29 14.88 2.74
N PHE A 124 -16.14 13.91 3.14
CA PHE A 124 -17.46 13.75 2.52
C PHE A 124 -18.37 14.97 2.74
N LYS A 125 -18.32 15.57 3.94
CA LYS A 125 -19.08 16.77 4.24
C LYS A 125 -18.66 17.94 3.36
N TYR A 126 -17.36 18.18 3.20
CA TYR A 126 -16.85 19.25 2.35
C TYR A 126 -17.14 19.01 0.87
N LEU A 127 -17.06 17.75 0.42
CA LEU A 127 -17.40 17.37 -0.94
C LEU A 127 -18.88 17.67 -1.24
N VAL A 128 -19.79 17.24 -0.36
CA VAL A 128 -21.24 17.48 -0.52
C VAL A 128 -21.55 18.99 -0.48
N ASP A 129 -20.95 19.74 0.44
CA ASP A 129 -21.16 21.17 0.54
C ASP A 129 -20.63 21.92 -0.71
N ALA A 130 -19.47 21.54 -1.23
CA ALA A 130 -18.96 22.09 -2.49
C ALA A 130 -19.90 21.78 -3.66
N PHE A 131 -20.38 20.54 -3.75
CA PHE A 131 -21.32 20.13 -4.80
C PHE A 131 -22.65 20.88 -4.74
N LEU A 132 -23.26 20.96 -3.55
CA LEU A 132 -24.55 21.67 -3.34
C LEU A 132 -24.43 23.17 -3.54
N SER A 133 -23.26 23.76 -3.34
CA SER A 133 -23.00 25.16 -3.64
C SER A 133 -23.07 25.48 -5.14
N THR A 134 -23.03 24.48 -6.00
CA THR A 134 -22.89 24.57 -7.47
C THR A 134 -21.59 25.24 -7.93
N TRP A 135 -20.77 25.76 -7.01
CA TRP A 135 -19.53 26.48 -7.32
C TRP A 135 -18.36 25.53 -7.35
N ILE A 136 -18.32 24.73 -8.41
CA ILE A 136 -17.25 23.74 -8.68
C ILE A 136 -16.27 24.35 -9.69
N SER A 137 -15.37 25.20 -9.20
CA SER A 137 -14.37 25.87 -10.06
C SER A 137 -13.10 26.19 -9.28
N SER A 138 -12.07 26.65 -10.00
CA SER A 138 -10.80 27.09 -9.42
C SER A 138 -10.91 28.31 -8.46
N SER A 139 -12.08 28.92 -8.37
CA SER A 139 -12.36 30.03 -7.45
C SER A 139 -13.41 29.69 -6.37
N GLY A 140 -13.65 28.40 -6.14
CA GLY A 140 -14.53 27.93 -5.06
C GLY A 140 -13.96 28.24 -3.66
N LYS A 141 -14.85 28.42 -2.67
CA LYS A 141 -14.48 28.81 -1.29
C LYS A 141 -13.41 27.90 -0.64
N TYR A 142 -13.41 26.60 -1.00
CA TYR A 142 -12.49 25.63 -0.41
C TYR A 142 -11.05 25.77 -0.89
N ILE A 143 -10.83 26.36 -2.07
CA ILE A 143 -9.47 26.60 -2.59
C ILE A 143 -8.72 27.58 -1.67
N GLY A 144 -9.30 28.78 -1.46
CA GLY A 144 -8.67 29.77 -0.58
C GLY A 144 -8.53 29.29 0.88
N GLN A 145 -9.53 28.56 1.40
CA GLN A 145 -9.42 27.96 2.75
C GLN A 145 -8.30 26.92 2.84
N PHE A 146 -8.09 26.12 1.79
CA PHE A 146 -7.00 25.17 1.74
C PHE A 146 -5.64 25.89 1.68
N GLU A 147 -5.50 26.86 0.79
CA GLU A 147 -4.27 27.64 0.66
C GLU A 147 -3.86 28.32 1.98
N GLU A 148 -4.81 28.97 2.65
CA GLU A 148 -4.59 29.63 3.93
C GLU A 148 -4.20 28.64 5.04
N LYS A 149 -4.96 27.56 5.19
CA LYS A 149 -4.72 26.58 6.26
C LYS A 149 -3.44 25.79 6.03
N PHE A 150 -3.17 25.40 4.79
CA PHE A 150 -2.00 24.61 4.47
C PHE A 150 -0.70 25.44 4.57
N SER A 151 -0.72 26.70 4.07
CA SER A 151 0.42 27.61 4.26
C SER A 151 0.68 27.89 5.75
N SER A 152 -0.36 28.08 6.55
CA SER A 152 -0.21 28.24 8.01
C SER A 152 0.34 26.98 8.68
N TYR A 153 -0.12 25.79 8.26
CA TYR A 153 0.37 24.52 8.77
C TYR A 153 1.87 24.28 8.45
N CYS A 154 2.30 24.68 7.25
CA CYS A 154 3.70 24.58 6.83
C CYS A 154 4.54 25.80 7.25
N GLU A 155 4.00 26.72 8.07
CA GLU A 155 4.67 27.98 8.46
C GLU A 155 5.18 28.81 7.27
N CYS A 156 4.51 28.66 6.11
CA CYS A 156 4.82 29.40 4.90
C CYS A 156 3.94 30.66 4.76
N GLN A 157 4.50 31.69 4.12
CA GLN A 157 3.80 32.95 3.94
C GLN A 157 2.62 32.83 2.94
N HIS A 158 2.75 31.99 1.94
CA HIS A 158 1.77 31.83 0.87
C HIS A 158 1.56 30.36 0.52
N GLY A 159 0.35 30.00 0.11
CA GLY A 159 -0.01 28.71 -0.46
C GLY A 159 -0.66 28.89 -1.84
N VAL A 160 -0.40 28.00 -2.76
CA VAL A 160 -1.02 27.95 -4.09
C VAL A 160 -1.53 26.55 -4.36
N ALA A 161 -2.85 26.40 -4.46
CA ALA A 161 -3.47 25.11 -4.76
C ALA A 161 -3.38 24.78 -6.25
N VAL A 162 -2.91 23.57 -6.55
CA VAL A 162 -2.83 23.01 -7.90
C VAL A 162 -3.46 21.61 -7.92
N SER A 163 -3.60 21.01 -9.10
CA SER A 163 -4.33 19.76 -9.26
C SER A 163 -3.63 18.53 -8.65
N ASN A 164 -2.29 18.56 -8.50
CA ASN A 164 -1.49 17.48 -7.91
C ASN A 164 -0.04 17.93 -7.67
N GLY A 165 0.76 17.09 -6.97
CA GLY A 165 2.15 17.38 -6.65
C GLY A 165 3.06 17.56 -7.87
N THR A 166 2.86 16.79 -8.95
CA THR A 166 3.64 16.95 -10.19
C THR A 166 3.49 18.36 -10.76
N VAL A 167 2.27 18.88 -10.77
CA VAL A 167 1.99 20.26 -11.23
C VAL A 167 2.56 21.28 -10.26
N ALA A 168 2.58 21.00 -8.96
CA ALA A 168 3.18 21.88 -7.97
C ALA A 168 4.68 22.07 -8.20
N ILE A 169 5.43 20.97 -8.37
CA ILE A 169 6.87 21.02 -8.66
C ILE A 169 7.13 21.71 -10.00
N HIS A 170 6.34 21.37 -11.05
CA HIS A 170 6.45 22.00 -12.35
C HIS A 170 6.22 23.52 -12.26
N LEU A 171 5.19 23.95 -11.54
CA LEU A 171 4.90 25.39 -11.34
C LEU A 171 6.06 26.09 -10.62
N ALA A 172 6.64 25.45 -9.60
CA ALA A 172 7.81 26.00 -8.87
C ALA A 172 9.00 26.20 -9.83
N LEU A 173 9.32 25.19 -10.65
CA LEU A 173 10.41 25.28 -11.65
C LEU A 173 10.19 26.42 -12.65
N ILE A 174 9.00 26.50 -13.23
CA ILE A 174 8.66 27.57 -14.20
C ILE A 174 8.71 28.96 -13.55
N THR A 175 8.22 29.08 -12.30
CA THR A 175 8.23 30.35 -11.56
C THR A 175 9.66 30.84 -11.27
N LEU A 176 10.58 29.89 -11.05
CA LEU A 176 12.02 30.17 -10.87
C LEU A 176 12.75 30.42 -12.20
N GLY A 177 12.07 30.32 -13.35
CA GLY A 177 12.64 30.49 -14.68
C GLY A 177 13.53 29.34 -15.14
N ILE A 178 13.38 28.15 -14.55
CA ILE A 178 14.16 26.95 -14.88
C ILE A 178 13.52 26.24 -16.08
N GLY A 179 14.34 25.93 -17.08
CA GLY A 179 13.84 25.32 -18.32
C GLY A 179 14.95 24.78 -19.23
N THR A 180 14.75 24.90 -20.52
CA THR A 180 15.67 24.33 -21.53
C THR A 180 17.10 24.83 -21.37
N GLY A 181 18.03 23.91 -21.23
CA GLY A 181 19.45 24.18 -21.03
C GLY A 181 19.90 24.18 -19.58
N ASP A 182 18.95 24.19 -18.63
CA ASP A 182 19.22 24.09 -17.21
C ASP A 182 19.21 22.63 -16.74
N GLU A 183 19.92 22.36 -15.65
CA GLU A 183 19.98 21.06 -14.98
C GLU A 183 19.36 21.18 -13.58
N VAL A 184 18.62 20.13 -13.17
CA VAL A 184 18.00 20.02 -11.86
C VAL A 184 18.42 18.68 -11.24
N ILE A 185 19.05 18.73 -10.06
CA ILE A 185 19.49 17.54 -9.34
C ILE A 185 18.31 16.95 -8.58
N ILE A 186 18.07 15.64 -8.74
CA ILE A 186 17.01 14.87 -8.10
C ILE A 186 17.55 13.52 -7.60
N PRO A 187 16.95 12.90 -6.57
CA PRO A 187 17.30 11.54 -6.18
C PRO A 187 16.85 10.51 -7.22
N ASP A 188 17.52 9.36 -7.28
CA ASP A 188 17.09 8.21 -8.10
C ASP A 188 15.91 7.46 -7.46
N LEU A 189 15.78 7.48 -6.14
CA LEU A 189 14.66 6.91 -5.40
C LEU A 189 13.60 7.98 -5.12
N THR A 190 12.57 8.03 -5.94
CA THR A 190 11.45 8.96 -5.81
C THR A 190 10.25 8.50 -6.62
N PHE A 191 9.09 9.07 -6.34
CA PHE A 191 7.94 8.93 -7.24
C PHE A 191 8.20 9.64 -8.57
N ALA A 192 7.69 9.08 -9.67
CA ALA A 192 7.92 9.61 -11.03
C ALA A 192 7.49 11.08 -11.24
N ALA A 193 6.72 11.66 -10.31
CA ALA A 193 6.30 13.06 -10.33
C ALA A 193 7.50 14.02 -10.40
N THR A 194 8.53 13.77 -9.59
CA THR A 194 9.71 14.62 -9.45
C THR A 194 10.46 14.73 -10.79
N ILE A 195 10.80 13.59 -11.41
CA ILE A 195 11.49 13.61 -12.72
C ILE A 195 10.60 14.16 -13.82
N ASN A 196 9.30 13.81 -13.85
CA ASN A 196 8.37 14.28 -14.87
C ASN A 196 8.18 15.80 -14.81
N ALA A 197 8.16 16.40 -13.63
CA ALA A 197 8.06 17.85 -13.48
C ALA A 197 9.26 18.58 -14.08
N VAL A 198 10.48 18.05 -13.87
CA VAL A 198 11.71 18.59 -14.49
C VAL A 198 11.66 18.49 -16.02
N LEU A 199 11.26 17.32 -16.54
CA LEU A 199 11.13 17.12 -17.98
C LEU A 199 10.05 18.02 -18.60
N HIS A 200 8.91 18.21 -17.93
CA HIS A 200 7.84 19.10 -18.38
C HIS A 200 8.27 20.57 -18.39
N ALA A 201 9.16 20.98 -17.48
CA ALA A 201 9.76 22.31 -17.51
C ALA A 201 10.75 22.50 -18.66
N GLY A 202 11.12 21.42 -19.38
CA GLY A 202 12.12 21.42 -20.45
C GLY A 202 13.56 21.39 -19.92
N ALA A 203 13.76 21.24 -18.61
CA ALA A 203 15.06 21.10 -17.99
C ALA A 203 15.57 19.65 -18.05
N THR A 204 16.87 19.47 -17.77
CA THR A 204 17.52 18.16 -17.75
C THR A 204 17.59 17.66 -16.32
N PRO A 205 16.99 16.52 -15.96
CA PRO A 205 17.18 15.92 -14.65
C PRO A 205 18.57 15.30 -14.53
N VAL A 206 19.27 15.63 -13.44
CA VAL A 206 20.54 15.01 -13.04
C VAL A 206 20.25 14.13 -11.85
N ILE A 207 20.27 12.82 -12.10
CA ILE A 207 19.91 11.82 -11.10
C ILE A 207 21.14 11.50 -10.27
N VAL A 208 20.98 11.53 -8.94
CA VAL A 208 22.04 11.17 -7.97
C VAL A 208 21.54 10.11 -7.01
N ASP A 209 22.48 9.36 -6.44
CA ASP A 209 22.18 8.27 -5.53
C ASP A 209 21.62 8.78 -4.18
N VAL A 210 21.03 7.88 -3.42
CA VAL A 210 20.51 8.15 -2.08
C VAL A 210 21.43 7.57 -1.01
N ASP A 211 21.38 8.14 0.17
CA ASP A 211 22.03 7.59 1.35
C ASP A 211 21.33 6.29 1.79
N LEU A 212 22.11 5.24 2.10
CA LEU A 212 21.58 3.89 2.39
C LEU A 212 20.83 3.80 3.71
N ASP A 213 21.09 4.70 4.65
CA ASP A 213 20.44 4.67 5.97
C ASP A 213 19.13 5.44 5.97
N SER A 214 19.10 6.62 5.31
CA SER A 214 17.92 7.49 5.27
C SER A 214 17.03 7.28 4.04
N TRP A 215 17.57 6.72 2.96
CA TRP A 215 16.94 6.59 1.63
C TRP A 215 16.59 7.95 0.98
N CYS A 216 17.09 9.02 1.56
CA CYS A 216 16.96 10.36 1.00
C CYS A 216 18.20 10.70 0.15
N ILE A 217 18.08 11.74 -0.68
CA ILE A 217 19.17 12.21 -1.54
C ILE A 217 20.47 12.41 -0.76
N ASP A 218 21.60 11.85 -1.25
CA ASP A 218 22.90 11.99 -0.59
C ASP A 218 23.54 13.38 -0.90
N PRO A 219 23.79 14.20 0.12
CA PRO A 219 24.47 15.50 -0.07
C PRO A 219 25.84 15.39 -0.74
N LEU A 220 26.58 14.29 -0.53
CA LEU A 220 27.89 14.09 -1.17
C LEU A 220 27.76 13.87 -2.67
N GLU A 221 26.72 13.16 -3.10
CA GLU A 221 26.44 12.94 -4.52
C GLU A 221 25.91 14.23 -5.16
N ILE A 222 25.15 15.05 -4.44
CA ILE A 222 24.76 16.39 -4.92
C ILE A 222 26.01 17.22 -5.27
N GLU A 223 26.99 17.32 -4.35
CA GLU A 223 28.20 18.13 -4.60
C GLU A 223 28.97 17.66 -5.84
N LYS A 224 29.06 16.35 -6.07
CA LYS A 224 29.74 15.77 -7.25
C LYS A 224 29.01 16.06 -8.58
N ALA A 225 27.69 16.17 -8.52
CA ALA A 225 26.83 16.32 -9.71
C ALA A 225 26.67 17.79 -10.17
N ILE A 226 27.11 18.77 -9.37
CA ILE A 226 26.95 20.19 -9.70
C ILE A 226 27.77 20.55 -10.94
N SER A 227 27.13 21.18 -11.91
CA SER A 227 27.71 21.73 -13.12
C SER A 227 27.39 23.23 -13.25
N PRO A 228 28.00 23.94 -14.23
CA PRO A 228 27.62 25.34 -14.53
C PRO A 228 26.16 25.51 -15.00
N LYS A 229 25.49 24.42 -15.38
CA LYS A 229 24.08 24.41 -15.80
C LYS A 229 23.10 24.10 -14.68
N THR A 230 23.58 23.61 -13.55
CA THR A 230 22.73 23.28 -12.39
C THR A 230 22.08 24.55 -11.85
N LYS A 231 20.75 24.52 -11.69
CA LYS A 231 19.94 25.64 -11.19
C LYS A 231 19.19 25.31 -9.90
N ALA A 232 18.80 24.07 -9.72
CA ALA A 232 18.05 23.67 -8.56
C ALA A 232 18.40 22.25 -8.08
N ILE A 233 18.05 21.99 -6.83
CA ILE A 233 18.02 20.67 -6.19
C ILE A 233 16.59 20.42 -5.76
N ILE A 234 16.06 19.20 -5.99
CA ILE A 234 14.77 18.77 -5.47
C ILE A 234 15.02 17.64 -4.48
N PRO A 235 15.22 17.93 -3.18
CA PRO A 235 15.20 16.89 -2.16
C PRO A 235 13.78 16.32 -2.02
N VAL A 236 13.67 14.99 -1.87
CA VAL A 236 12.41 14.29 -1.65
C VAL A 236 12.42 13.66 -0.28
N HIS A 237 11.49 14.05 0.56
CA HIS A 237 11.33 13.50 1.91
C HIS A 237 10.53 12.20 1.82
N LEU A 238 11.25 11.07 1.62
CA LEU A 238 10.65 9.80 1.28
C LEU A 238 10.07 9.10 2.52
N TYR A 239 8.84 8.60 2.41
CA TYR A 239 8.12 7.83 3.46
C TYR A 239 8.09 8.53 4.84
N GLY A 240 8.09 9.85 4.87
CA GLY A 240 8.09 10.63 6.12
C GLY A 240 9.47 10.93 6.69
N GLN A 241 10.55 10.45 6.06
CA GLN A 241 11.92 10.74 6.47
C GLN A 241 12.39 12.06 5.86
N SER A 242 12.77 13.02 6.70
CA SER A 242 13.37 14.28 6.23
C SER A 242 14.77 14.06 5.67
N CYS A 243 15.10 14.75 4.57
CA CYS A 243 16.47 14.84 4.04
C CYS A 243 17.37 15.60 5.01
N ASP A 244 18.70 15.44 4.90
CA ASP A 244 19.66 16.32 5.58
C ASP A 244 19.64 17.73 4.97
N MET A 245 18.64 18.51 5.36
CA MET A 245 18.42 19.86 4.81
C MET A 245 19.53 20.82 5.21
N GLU A 246 20.20 20.62 6.36
CA GLU A 246 21.33 21.47 6.75
C GLU A 246 22.46 21.38 5.74
N SER A 247 22.86 20.18 5.35
CA SER A 247 23.89 19.95 4.33
C SER A 247 23.46 20.41 2.95
N ILE A 248 22.23 20.10 2.55
CA ILE A 248 21.67 20.50 1.25
C ILE A 248 21.63 22.03 1.12
N MET A 249 21.16 22.74 2.14
CA MET A 249 21.07 24.20 2.12
C MET A 249 22.48 24.89 2.12
N LYS A 250 23.46 24.27 2.78
CA LYS A 250 24.87 24.76 2.68
C LYS A 250 25.41 24.63 1.26
N ILE A 251 25.17 23.48 0.61
CA ILE A 251 25.57 23.23 -0.79
C ILE A 251 24.87 24.21 -1.73
N ALA A 252 23.55 24.33 -1.58
CA ALA A 252 22.74 25.21 -2.42
C ALA A 252 23.18 26.68 -2.30
N SER A 253 23.38 27.17 -1.08
CA SER A 253 23.85 28.55 -0.82
C SER A 253 25.21 28.82 -1.42
N LYS A 254 26.17 27.91 -1.25
CA LYS A 254 27.55 28.01 -1.79
C LYS A 254 27.53 28.13 -3.33
N ASN A 255 26.59 27.41 -3.99
CA ASN A 255 26.53 27.33 -5.43
C ASN A 255 25.41 28.20 -6.03
N LYS A 256 24.68 28.95 -5.22
CA LYS A 256 23.55 29.81 -5.61
C LYS A 256 22.44 29.02 -6.35
N LEU A 257 22.14 27.84 -5.85
CA LEU A 257 21.08 26.95 -6.37
C LEU A 257 19.77 27.20 -5.64
N PHE A 258 18.67 27.03 -6.34
CA PHE A 258 17.35 26.95 -5.71
C PHE A 258 17.14 25.57 -5.07
N VAL A 259 16.31 25.51 -4.03
CA VAL A 259 15.88 24.27 -3.41
C VAL A 259 14.36 24.23 -3.48
N ILE A 260 13.82 23.12 -4.01
CA ILE A 260 12.39 22.84 -4.09
C ILE A 260 12.16 21.54 -3.34
N GLU A 261 11.55 21.60 -2.16
CA GLU A 261 11.29 20.43 -1.34
C GLU A 261 10.06 19.68 -1.83
N ASP A 262 10.21 18.40 -2.18
CA ASP A 262 9.10 17.49 -2.47
C ASP A 262 8.69 16.78 -1.17
N CYS A 263 7.64 17.31 -0.55
CA CYS A 263 7.09 16.84 0.72
C CYS A 263 5.83 15.96 0.53
N ALA A 264 5.60 15.40 -0.65
CA ALA A 264 4.39 14.65 -0.95
C ALA A 264 4.13 13.47 0.01
N GLU A 265 5.18 12.90 0.59
CA GLU A 265 5.12 11.78 1.53
C GLU A 265 5.50 12.15 2.97
N ALA A 266 5.70 13.42 3.27
CA ALA A 266 6.25 13.86 4.56
C ALA A 266 5.45 14.99 5.22
N HIS A 267 4.13 15.05 5.00
CA HIS A 267 3.28 16.04 5.65
C HIS A 267 3.27 15.84 7.18
N GLY A 268 3.78 16.84 7.92
CA GLY A 268 3.91 16.78 9.37
C GLY A 268 5.22 16.18 9.88
N ALA A 269 6.14 15.81 9.00
CA ALA A 269 7.51 15.53 9.40
C ALA A 269 8.21 16.84 9.76
N GLU A 270 9.06 16.78 10.78
CA GLU A 270 9.86 17.90 11.25
C GLU A 270 11.35 17.57 11.10
N TYR A 271 12.14 18.61 10.88
CA TYR A 271 13.59 18.52 10.71
C TYR A 271 14.33 19.11 11.91
#